data_f13394e23be7b4732f8cdd35ce5cc47a
#
_entry.id   f13394e23be7b4732f8cdd35ce5cc47a
#
_cell.length_a   1.000
_cell.length_b   1.000
_cell.length_c   1.000
_cell.angle_alpha   90.00
_cell.angle_beta   90.00
_cell.angle_gamma   90.00
#
_symmetry.space_group_name_H-M   'P 1'
#
loop_
_entity.id
_entity.type
_entity.pdbx_description
1 polymer ?
#
loop_
_entity_poly.entity_id
_entity_poly.type
_entity_poly.pdbx_seq_one_letter_code
_entity_poly.pdbx_strand_id
1 'polypeptide(L)'
;MQNLIIGTMGHIDHGKTSLIAVLNGFWGDSTQSEKERGITLDLSFSNLTQGDKNIAFIDVPGHEKLVKNMIAGAFGIDYALLVISANEGIMSQTLEHLRISYLLGIKDFIVVLSKCDLVENSLLQKRKIEIATLFSNFKDLKYLLLNVSIYDKASIEALKNTLFSLPKLKRLDLGFFRYYIDRVFTLKGSGCVVSGTLMDGDLSIKDKIWCAQLEQSLNIKNLQSHGKNTEIAHNGARVAINLSGISHHQLKRGDLLTKKGYLRGFDKIEVELERFENLEHNSEAILYLGALRTTCRVLFLDSNKKFATLKARIPLFSIFNERFILRDDNQTLGGGRVLSPIIDPMKKSQKLQYLECLSQKDLKGAFEILLQAHKKGLGLISAMQRFRIPQNKALEIAKEIPHCFVCEKALIAYPKSARTLIKEVITQILAKNPNALLSAALLSQKQSFIAEEFALDVLNELLAQNTLCKLESFFVSPKNSLQDTKGVEDYLYTTIYNTLYHQGYEPIAPYNLYDSLDIDRKSGDTIFKRLTSEKKILRLSHKLFICAEHLTKLLELMREIIKKEGYLDINNFKTHLNLSRKYLITYLDYLDSFNDIENDNGRRIFK
;
A
#
# COMPACT_ATOMS: atom_id res chain seq x y z
N MET A 1 3.67 -28.45 -4.55
CA MET A 1 5.02 -28.25 -5.13
C MET A 1 5.84 -27.36 -4.22
N GLN A 2 7.08 -27.73 -3.93
CA GLN A 2 8.02 -26.91 -3.14
C GLN A 2 8.90 -26.13 -4.12
N ASN A 3 8.75 -24.80 -4.16
CA ASN A 3 9.58 -23.94 -5.01
C ASN A 3 10.71 -23.33 -4.20
N LEU A 4 11.95 -23.48 -4.67
CA LEU A 4 13.14 -22.80 -4.18
C LEU A 4 13.74 -21.98 -5.32
N ILE A 5 14.30 -20.82 -4.99
CA ILE A 5 15.01 -19.97 -5.94
C ILE A 5 16.48 -19.91 -5.52
N ILE A 6 17.36 -20.36 -6.39
CA ILE A 6 18.82 -20.38 -6.17
C ILE A 6 19.48 -19.43 -7.17
N GLY A 7 20.22 -18.45 -6.65
CA GLY A 7 21.02 -17.53 -7.47
C GLY A 7 22.45 -18.05 -7.62
N THR A 8 22.96 -18.18 -8.85
CA THR A 8 24.38 -18.48 -9.07
C THR A 8 25.20 -17.21 -8.96
N MET A 9 26.35 -17.29 -8.30
CA MET A 9 27.22 -16.16 -8.01
C MET A 9 28.69 -16.57 -8.16
N GLY A 10 29.57 -15.61 -8.37
CA GLY A 10 30.99 -15.85 -8.54
C GLY A 10 31.59 -15.13 -9.75
N HIS A 11 32.91 -15.22 -9.90
CA HIS A 11 33.66 -14.54 -10.96
C HIS A 11 33.34 -15.08 -12.36
N ILE A 12 33.70 -14.33 -13.40
CA ILE A 12 33.70 -14.81 -14.81
C ILE A 12 34.57 -16.04 -14.87
N ASP A 13 34.27 -16.97 -15.77
CA ASP A 13 35.03 -18.19 -16.05
C ASP A 13 35.18 -19.16 -14.86
N HIS A 14 34.57 -18.91 -13.70
CA HIS A 14 34.51 -19.86 -12.60
C HIS A 14 33.56 -21.04 -12.87
N GLY A 15 32.90 -21.10 -14.02
CA GLY A 15 32.11 -22.26 -14.47
C GLY A 15 30.65 -22.25 -14.02
N LYS A 16 30.06 -21.11 -13.66
CA LYS A 16 28.65 -20.98 -13.24
C LYS A 16 27.68 -21.58 -14.26
N THR A 17 27.68 -21.05 -15.48
CA THR A 17 26.76 -21.46 -16.55
C THR A 17 26.99 -22.91 -16.96
N SER A 18 28.26 -23.35 -17.04
CA SER A 18 28.60 -24.76 -17.33
C SER A 18 28.09 -25.71 -16.24
N LEU A 19 28.22 -25.33 -14.97
CA LEU A 19 27.70 -26.12 -13.85
C LEU A 19 26.18 -26.28 -13.92
N ILE A 20 25.45 -25.20 -14.20
CA ILE A 20 23.99 -25.25 -14.37
C ILE A 20 23.60 -26.08 -15.58
N ALA A 21 24.33 -25.98 -16.69
CA ALA A 21 24.09 -26.78 -17.88
C ALA A 21 24.22 -28.29 -17.61
N VAL A 22 25.23 -28.69 -16.82
CA VAL A 22 25.43 -30.12 -16.45
C VAL A 22 24.36 -30.58 -15.47
N LEU A 23 23.88 -29.71 -14.54
CA LEU A 23 22.86 -30.06 -13.57
C LEU A 23 21.48 -30.30 -14.19
N ASN A 24 21.08 -29.50 -15.17
CA ASN A 24 19.71 -29.51 -15.71
C ASN A 24 19.59 -29.74 -17.22
N GLY A 25 20.73 -29.93 -17.92
CA GLY A 25 20.76 -30.14 -19.37
C GLY A 25 20.45 -28.89 -20.21
N PHE A 26 20.39 -27.69 -19.58
CA PHE A 26 20.03 -26.44 -20.25
C PHE A 26 21.20 -25.46 -20.26
N TRP A 27 21.65 -25.08 -21.46
CA TRP A 27 22.65 -24.04 -21.64
C TRP A 27 21.97 -22.67 -21.61
N GLY A 28 22.26 -21.88 -20.57
CA GLY A 28 21.59 -20.59 -20.28
C GLY A 28 21.84 -19.50 -21.30
N ASP A 29 22.91 -19.60 -22.11
CA ASP A 29 23.27 -18.63 -23.14
C ASP A 29 22.30 -18.72 -24.33
N SER A 30 21.26 -17.90 -24.30
CA SER A 30 20.14 -17.97 -25.23
C SER A 30 20.33 -17.09 -26.48
N THR A 31 21.21 -16.07 -26.43
CA THR A 31 21.45 -15.16 -27.53
C THR A 31 22.72 -15.52 -28.30
N GLN A 32 22.72 -15.24 -29.61
CA GLN A 32 23.88 -15.48 -30.46
C GLN A 32 25.13 -14.68 -29.97
N SER A 33 24.92 -13.48 -29.44
CA SER A 33 25.97 -12.63 -28.86
C SER A 33 26.57 -13.20 -27.55
N GLU A 34 25.80 -13.93 -26.75
CA GLU A 34 26.28 -14.61 -25.53
C GLU A 34 27.12 -15.84 -25.90
N LYS A 35 26.64 -16.61 -26.88
CA LYS A 35 27.39 -17.77 -27.39
C LYS A 35 28.72 -17.41 -28.02
N GLU A 36 28.77 -16.31 -28.78
CA GLU A 36 29.99 -15.84 -29.43
C GLU A 36 31.02 -15.26 -28.44
N ARG A 37 30.55 -14.68 -27.32
CA ARG A 37 31.42 -14.06 -26.31
C ARG A 37 31.73 -14.96 -25.10
N GLY A 38 31.01 -16.07 -24.95
CA GLY A 38 31.17 -17.02 -23.81
C GLY A 38 30.81 -16.41 -22.45
N ILE A 39 30.04 -15.29 -22.42
CA ILE A 39 29.64 -14.60 -21.19
C ILE A 39 28.14 -14.36 -21.17
N THR A 40 27.51 -14.59 -20.02
CA THR A 40 26.09 -14.28 -19.76
C THR A 40 25.94 -12.76 -19.65
N LEU A 41 25.14 -12.16 -20.53
CA LEU A 41 24.93 -10.71 -20.60
C LEU A 41 23.72 -10.25 -19.79
N ASP A 42 22.70 -11.08 -19.67
CA ASP A 42 21.50 -10.81 -18.89
C ASP A 42 21.18 -12.01 -17.98
N LEU A 43 20.17 -11.86 -17.10
CA LEU A 43 19.72 -12.95 -16.24
C LEU A 43 19.26 -14.14 -17.09
N SER A 44 19.75 -15.31 -16.80
CA SER A 44 19.28 -16.56 -17.40
C SER A 44 18.48 -17.35 -16.37
N PHE A 45 17.45 -18.05 -16.80
CA PHE A 45 16.53 -18.77 -15.93
C PHE A 45 16.40 -20.20 -16.38
N SER A 46 16.59 -21.13 -15.46
CA SER A 46 16.41 -22.55 -15.71
C SER A 46 15.78 -23.24 -14.51
N ASN A 47 15.32 -24.46 -14.67
CA ASN A 47 14.64 -25.21 -13.63
C ASN A 47 15.22 -26.61 -13.51
N LEU A 48 15.26 -27.12 -12.28
CA LEU A 48 15.59 -28.49 -11.95
C LEU A 48 14.49 -29.08 -11.08
N THR A 49 13.84 -30.14 -11.53
CA THR A 49 12.69 -30.73 -10.83
C THR A 49 12.95 -32.16 -10.46
N GLN A 50 12.62 -32.55 -9.21
CA GLN A 50 12.65 -33.93 -8.74
C GLN A 50 11.48 -34.16 -7.77
N GLY A 51 10.59 -35.06 -8.14
CA GLY A 51 9.34 -35.26 -7.38
C GLY A 51 8.55 -33.99 -7.20
N ASP A 52 8.22 -33.65 -5.96
CA ASP A 52 7.47 -32.42 -5.62
C ASP A 52 8.34 -31.18 -5.42
N LYS A 53 9.66 -31.29 -5.53
CA LYS A 53 10.59 -30.17 -5.40
C LYS A 53 10.95 -29.62 -6.76
N ASN A 54 10.86 -28.28 -6.88
CA ASN A 54 11.28 -27.53 -8.05
C ASN A 54 12.26 -26.44 -7.62
N ILE A 55 13.44 -26.43 -8.22
CA ILE A 55 14.50 -25.46 -8.00
C ILE A 55 14.59 -24.59 -9.25
N ALA A 56 14.29 -23.31 -9.10
CA ALA A 56 14.51 -22.31 -10.14
C ALA A 56 15.91 -21.71 -9.94
N PHE A 57 16.75 -21.82 -10.96
CA PHE A 57 18.04 -21.13 -10.99
C PHE A 57 17.90 -19.76 -11.63
N ILE A 58 18.51 -18.78 -11.02
CA ILE A 58 18.77 -17.48 -11.60
C ILE A 58 20.26 -17.39 -11.83
N ASP A 59 20.68 -17.58 -13.08
CA ASP A 59 22.09 -17.42 -13.44
C ASP A 59 22.39 -15.94 -13.63
N VAL A 60 23.21 -15.40 -12.72
CA VAL A 60 23.53 -13.98 -12.71
C VAL A 60 24.84 -13.72 -13.46
N PRO A 61 24.89 -12.65 -14.29
CA PRO A 61 26.10 -12.33 -15.02
C PRO A 61 27.26 -12.04 -14.07
N GLY A 62 28.41 -12.63 -14.37
CA GLY A 62 29.63 -12.47 -13.58
C GLY A 62 30.41 -11.19 -13.86
N HIS A 63 30.06 -10.42 -14.89
CA HIS A 63 30.83 -9.25 -15.30
C HIS A 63 30.48 -8.02 -14.45
N GLU A 64 31.49 -7.25 -14.02
CA GLU A 64 31.35 -6.04 -13.20
C GLU A 64 30.32 -5.03 -13.75
N LYS A 65 30.33 -4.78 -15.08
CA LYS A 65 29.35 -3.90 -15.74
C LYS A 65 27.91 -4.40 -15.66
N LEU A 66 27.69 -5.66 -15.31
CA LEU A 66 26.37 -6.30 -15.27
C LEU A 66 25.84 -6.51 -13.84
N VAL A 67 26.55 -6.02 -12.81
CA VAL A 67 26.12 -6.11 -11.40
C VAL A 67 24.72 -5.54 -11.19
N LYS A 68 24.33 -4.52 -11.94
CA LYS A 68 22.94 -3.98 -11.93
C LYS A 68 21.87 -5.05 -12.27
N ASN A 69 22.21 -5.96 -13.20
CA ASN A 69 21.30 -7.04 -13.59
C ASN A 69 21.26 -8.11 -12.49
N MET A 70 22.45 -8.44 -11.92
CA MET A 70 22.55 -9.33 -10.77
C MET A 70 21.68 -8.85 -9.60
N ILE A 71 21.80 -7.59 -9.18
CA ILE A 71 21.02 -7.05 -8.05
C ILE A 71 19.52 -7.22 -8.29
N ALA A 72 19.02 -6.86 -9.47
CA ALA A 72 17.59 -6.95 -9.74
C ALA A 72 17.08 -8.41 -9.81
N GLY A 73 17.94 -9.37 -10.21
CA GLY A 73 17.60 -10.78 -10.18
C GLY A 73 17.71 -11.42 -8.79
N ALA A 74 18.56 -10.85 -7.93
CA ALA A 74 18.84 -11.41 -6.61
C ALA A 74 17.72 -11.18 -5.58
N PHE A 75 16.79 -10.26 -5.84
CA PHE A 75 15.59 -10.12 -5.01
C PHE A 75 14.69 -11.35 -5.16
N GLY A 76 14.41 -12.00 -4.05
CA GLY A 76 13.64 -13.25 -4.01
C GLY A 76 14.46 -14.53 -4.08
N ILE A 77 15.79 -14.48 -4.15
CA ILE A 77 16.68 -15.62 -4.01
C ILE A 77 16.61 -16.17 -2.58
N ASP A 78 16.44 -17.48 -2.47
CA ASP A 78 16.38 -18.20 -1.20
C ASP A 78 17.78 -18.64 -0.73
N TYR A 79 18.58 -19.16 -1.65
CA TYR A 79 19.93 -19.67 -1.42
C TYR A 79 20.89 -19.17 -2.49
N ALA A 80 22.12 -18.86 -2.11
CA ALA A 80 23.16 -18.51 -3.06
C ALA A 80 24.04 -19.73 -3.39
N LEU A 81 24.21 -20.01 -4.67
CA LEU A 81 25.20 -20.96 -5.18
C LEU A 81 26.44 -20.20 -5.61
N LEU A 82 27.42 -20.07 -4.70
CA LEU A 82 28.65 -19.33 -4.92
C LEU A 82 29.70 -20.25 -5.55
N VAL A 83 30.05 -20.01 -6.80
CA VAL A 83 31.01 -20.82 -7.56
C VAL A 83 32.38 -20.13 -7.55
N ILE A 84 33.39 -20.83 -7.03
CA ILE A 84 34.79 -20.37 -6.94
C ILE A 84 35.66 -21.40 -7.63
N SER A 85 36.48 -20.96 -8.59
CA SER A 85 37.45 -21.86 -9.25
C SER A 85 38.58 -22.21 -8.28
N ALA A 86 38.88 -23.53 -8.14
CA ALA A 86 39.95 -24.01 -7.30
C ALA A 86 41.33 -23.48 -7.75
N ASN A 87 41.50 -23.31 -9.05
CA ASN A 87 42.72 -22.76 -9.64
C ASN A 87 42.93 -21.29 -9.28
N GLU A 88 41.91 -20.48 -9.46
CA GLU A 88 42.00 -19.01 -9.32
C GLU A 88 41.71 -18.51 -7.89
N GLY A 89 40.80 -19.16 -7.16
CA GLY A 89 40.42 -18.79 -5.81
C GLY A 89 39.43 -17.61 -5.75
N ILE A 90 39.48 -16.85 -4.64
CA ILE A 90 38.59 -15.75 -4.40
C ILE A 90 39.02 -14.53 -5.20
N MET A 91 38.12 -14.03 -6.06
CA MET A 91 38.36 -12.89 -6.94
C MET A 91 37.50 -11.69 -6.49
N SER A 92 37.80 -10.49 -7.00
CA SER A 92 37.10 -9.23 -6.64
C SER A 92 35.58 -9.32 -6.82
N GLN A 93 35.13 -9.92 -7.92
CA GLN A 93 33.69 -10.10 -8.19
C GLN A 93 33.05 -11.12 -7.24
N THR A 94 33.78 -12.13 -6.77
CA THR A 94 33.31 -13.06 -5.75
C THR A 94 32.98 -12.31 -4.45
N LEU A 95 33.85 -11.37 -4.05
CA LEU A 95 33.63 -10.51 -2.87
C LEU A 95 32.43 -9.59 -3.06
N GLU A 96 32.31 -8.95 -4.22
CA GLU A 96 31.18 -8.07 -4.50
C GLU A 96 29.85 -8.83 -4.51
N HIS A 97 29.78 -9.99 -5.14
CA HIS A 97 28.59 -10.85 -5.14
C HIS A 97 28.21 -11.29 -3.71
N LEU A 98 29.21 -11.64 -2.89
CA LEU A 98 28.97 -12.00 -1.48
C LEU A 98 28.43 -10.80 -0.69
N ARG A 99 29.03 -9.62 -0.82
CA ARG A 99 28.56 -8.37 -0.18
C ARG A 99 27.13 -8.03 -0.56
N ILE A 100 26.80 -8.07 -1.85
CA ILE A 100 25.45 -7.82 -2.34
C ILE A 100 24.46 -8.84 -1.78
N SER A 101 24.80 -10.12 -1.79
CA SER A 101 23.95 -11.20 -1.25
C SER A 101 23.69 -11.03 0.23
N TYR A 102 24.71 -10.66 0.99
CA TYR A 102 24.62 -10.37 2.41
C TYR A 102 23.65 -9.19 2.68
N LEU A 103 23.80 -8.08 1.95
CA LEU A 103 22.90 -6.92 2.07
C LEU A 103 21.46 -7.27 1.71
N LEU A 104 21.25 -8.13 0.73
CA LEU A 104 19.93 -8.64 0.35
C LEU A 104 19.35 -9.64 1.37
N GLY A 105 20.15 -10.02 2.37
CA GLY A 105 19.71 -10.88 3.47
C GLY A 105 19.73 -12.36 3.15
N ILE A 106 20.45 -12.76 2.11
CA ILE A 106 20.71 -14.17 1.81
C ILE A 106 21.74 -14.66 2.84
N LYS A 107 21.37 -15.63 3.66
CA LYS A 107 22.21 -16.11 4.78
C LYS A 107 22.82 -17.48 4.54
N ASP A 108 22.20 -18.27 3.69
CA ASP A 108 22.57 -19.65 3.45
C ASP A 108 23.19 -19.81 2.06
N PHE A 109 24.43 -20.27 2.03
CA PHE A 109 25.24 -20.41 0.82
C PHE A 109 25.59 -21.87 0.57
N ILE A 110 25.52 -22.27 -0.69
CA ILE A 110 26.19 -23.48 -1.20
C ILE A 110 27.42 -22.97 -1.94
N VAL A 111 28.60 -23.22 -1.37
CA VAL A 111 29.86 -22.83 -1.99
C VAL A 111 30.39 -24.02 -2.79
N VAL A 112 30.52 -23.84 -4.09
CA VAL A 112 31.09 -24.81 -5.00
C VAL A 112 32.51 -24.41 -5.34
N LEU A 113 33.47 -25.21 -4.91
CA LEU A 113 34.85 -25.13 -5.38
C LEU A 113 34.94 -25.94 -6.70
N SER A 114 34.87 -25.20 -7.82
CA SER A 114 34.81 -25.76 -9.17
C SER A 114 36.22 -26.06 -9.73
N LYS A 115 36.28 -26.82 -10.82
CA LYS A 115 37.55 -27.20 -11.51
C LYS A 115 38.55 -27.90 -10.58
N CYS A 116 38.04 -28.74 -9.66
CA CYS A 116 38.87 -29.42 -8.68
C CYS A 116 39.80 -30.46 -9.30
N ASP A 117 39.47 -30.93 -10.49
CA ASP A 117 40.28 -31.84 -11.32
C ASP A 117 41.58 -31.21 -11.84
N LEU A 118 41.69 -29.90 -11.85
CA LEU A 118 42.84 -29.16 -12.37
C LEU A 118 43.89 -28.81 -11.30
N VAL A 119 43.68 -29.19 -10.06
CA VAL A 119 44.54 -28.76 -8.95
C VAL A 119 44.86 -29.88 -7.97
N GLU A 120 46.01 -29.78 -7.29
CA GLU A 120 46.42 -30.72 -6.25
C GLU A 120 45.65 -30.51 -4.94
N ASN A 121 45.62 -31.57 -4.11
CA ASN A 121 44.92 -31.52 -2.81
C ASN A 121 45.46 -30.43 -1.86
N SER A 122 46.74 -30.11 -1.92
CA SER A 122 47.38 -29.03 -1.15
C SER A 122 46.73 -27.69 -1.43
N LEU A 123 46.50 -27.35 -2.69
CA LEU A 123 45.83 -26.12 -3.11
C LEU A 123 44.35 -26.14 -2.74
N LEU A 124 43.67 -27.30 -2.86
CA LEU A 124 42.29 -27.42 -2.41
C LEU A 124 42.11 -27.08 -0.92
N GLN A 125 43.02 -27.58 -0.05
CA GLN A 125 42.97 -27.26 1.39
C GLN A 125 43.22 -25.78 1.64
N LYS A 126 44.19 -25.17 0.93
CA LYS A 126 44.41 -23.71 1.01
C LYS A 126 43.16 -22.94 0.64
N ARG A 127 42.46 -23.26 -0.45
CA ARG A 127 41.22 -22.63 -0.88
C ARG A 127 40.10 -22.75 0.13
N LYS A 128 39.97 -23.93 0.80
CA LYS A 128 39.01 -24.11 1.89
C LYS A 128 39.24 -23.17 3.05
N ILE A 129 40.52 -22.96 3.44
CA ILE A 129 40.88 -22.02 4.51
C ILE A 129 40.57 -20.58 4.09
N GLU A 130 40.90 -20.16 2.87
CA GLU A 130 40.59 -18.85 2.34
C GLU A 130 39.07 -18.57 2.36
N ILE A 131 38.24 -19.53 1.96
CA ILE A 131 36.78 -19.44 1.99
C ILE A 131 36.27 -19.33 3.44
N ALA A 132 36.78 -20.15 4.36
CA ALA A 132 36.40 -20.06 5.77
C ALA A 132 36.71 -18.68 6.37
N THR A 133 37.89 -18.16 6.08
CA THR A 133 38.32 -16.81 6.51
C THR A 133 37.43 -15.74 5.90
N LEU A 134 37.04 -15.85 4.61
CA LEU A 134 36.13 -14.90 3.98
C LEU A 134 34.77 -14.87 4.68
N PHE A 135 34.16 -16.03 4.92
CA PHE A 135 32.84 -16.10 5.54
C PHE A 135 32.83 -15.65 7.00
N SER A 136 33.94 -15.82 7.74
CA SER A 136 34.06 -15.34 9.14
C SER A 136 33.95 -13.80 9.27
N ASN A 137 34.19 -13.05 8.20
CA ASN A 137 34.06 -11.60 8.17
C ASN A 137 32.58 -11.11 8.10
N PHE A 138 31.63 -12.01 7.87
CA PHE A 138 30.22 -11.67 7.75
C PHE A 138 29.40 -12.31 8.87
N LYS A 139 28.64 -11.51 9.56
CA LYS A 139 27.80 -11.98 10.66
C LYS A 139 26.64 -12.83 10.13
N ASP A 140 26.39 -13.96 10.80
CA ASP A 140 25.24 -14.85 10.55
C ASP A 140 25.22 -15.53 9.16
N LEU A 141 26.29 -15.50 8.37
CA LEU A 141 26.36 -16.30 7.14
C LEU A 141 26.67 -17.76 7.46
N LYS A 142 25.96 -18.65 6.77
CA LYS A 142 26.19 -20.10 6.80
C LYS A 142 26.55 -20.59 5.41
N TYR A 143 27.44 -21.53 5.34
CA TYR A 143 27.80 -22.13 4.05
C TYR A 143 28.04 -23.64 4.15
N LEU A 144 27.72 -24.31 3.06
CA LEU A 144 28.09 -25.71 2.80
C LEU A 144 29.09 -25.72 1.65
N LEU A 145 30.24 -26.33 1.83
CA LEU A 145 31.31 -26.36 0.83
C LEU A 145 31.36 -27.70 0.14
N LEU A 146 31.34 -27.71 -1.19
CA LEU A 146 31.45 -28.90 -2.04
C LEU A 146 32.57 -28.69 -3.07
N ASN A 147 33.40 -29.73 -3.25
CA ASN A 147 34.36 -29.79 -4.35
C ASN A 147 33.65 -30.41 -5.56
N VAL A 148 33.70 -29.73 -6.71
CA VAL A 148 32.96 -30.18 -7.89
C VAL A 148 33.83 -30.07 -9.15
N SER A 149 33.81 -31.13 -9.97
CA SER A 149 34.24 -31.08 -11.36
C SER A 149 33.07 -31.42 -12.27
N ILE A 150 32.86 -30.67 -13.34
CA ILE A 150 31.83 -30.98 -14.34
C ILE A 150 32.10 -32.30 -15.10
N TYR A 151 33.32 -32.81 -15.02
CA TYR A 151 33.75 -34.10 -15.60
C TYR A 151 33.60 -35.27 -14.63
N ASP A 152 33.37 -34.99 -13.33
CA ASP A 152 33.14 -36.03 -12.32
C ASP A 152 31.67 -36.16 -11.97
N LYS A 153 31.03 -37.20 -12.49
CA LYS A 153 29.61 -37.49 -12.27
C LYS A 153 29.24 -37.64 -10.78
N ALA A 154 30.14 -38.17 -9.96
CA ALA A 154 29.89 -38.38 -8.54
C ALA A 154 29.78 -37.02 -7.80
N SER A 155 30.65 -36.08 -8.11
CA SER A 155 30.59 -34.73 -7.52
C SER A 155 29.36 -33.93 -7.96
N ILE A 156 28.92 -34.08 -9.21
CA ILE A 156 27.69 -33.49 -9.73
C ILE A 156 26.45 -34.06 -9.03
N GLU A 157 26.40 -35.40 -8.86
CA GLU A 157 25.28 -36.05 -8.17
C GLU A 157 25.25 -35.68 -6.68
N ALA A 158 26.40 -35.55 -6.01
CA ALA A 158 26.49 -35.04 -4.64
C ALA A 158 25.97 -33.62 -4.51
N LEU A 159 26.31 -32.71 -5.43
CA LEU A 159 25.78 -31.37 -5.48
C LEU A 159 24.26 -31.40 -5.69
N LYS A 160 23.76 -32.19 -6.63
CA LYS A 160 22.34 -32.31 -6.94
C LYS A 160 21.54 -32.79 -5.71
N ASN A 161 22.03 -33.85 -5.04
CA ASN A 161 21.42 -34.35 -3.80
C ASN A 161 21.41 -33.29 -2.69
N THR A 162 22.48 -32.52 -2.56
CA THR A 162 22.56 -31.40 -1.62
C THR A 162 21.51 -30.36 -1.92
N LEU A 163 21.35 -29.93 -3.18
CA LEU A 163 20.34 -28.93 -3.58
C LEU A 163 18.91 -29.42 -3.28
N PHE A 164 18.61 -30.69 -3.53
CA PHE A 164 17.29 -31.26 -3.21
C PHE A 164 17.07 -31.52 -1.72
N SER A 165 18.13 -31.59 -0.89
CA SER A 165 18.04 -31.74 0.56
C SER A 165 17.72 -30.39 1.27
N LEU A 166 17.89 -29.27 0.60
CA LEU A 166 17.67 -27.95 1.20
C LEU A 166 16.26 -27.81 1.80
N PRO A 167 16.12 -27.25 3.00
CA PRO A 167 14.83 -27.09 3.64
C PRO A 167 13.95 -26.09 2.91
N LYS A 168 12.64 -26.30 2.97
CA LYS A 168 11.65 -25.34 2.49
C LYS A 168 11.63 -24.11 3.39
N LEU A 169 11.77 -22.93 2.80
CA LEU A 169 11.61 -21.68 3.53
C LEU A 169 10.13 -21.39 3.76
N LYS A 170 9.79 -21.01 5.00
CA LYS A 170 8.46 -20.50 5.30
C LYS A 170 8.33 -19.11 4.70
N ARG A 171 7.46 -18.95 3.72
CA ARG A 171 7.13 -17.66 3.13
C ARG A 171 5.98 -17.03 3.88
N LEU A 172 6.11 -15.73 4.15
CA LEU A 172 5.04 -14.95 4.75
C LEU A 172 3.95 -14.72 3.70
N ASP A 173 2.70 -14.95 4.08
CA ASP A 173 1.53 -14.58 3.30
C ASP A 173 0.85 -13.38 4.01
N LEU A 174 0.76 -12.26 3.31
CA LEU A 174 0.13 -11.03 3.79
C LEU A 174 -1.30 -10.86 3.29
N GLY A 175 -1.83 -11.82 2.53
CA GLY A 175 -3.13 -11.72 1.88
C GLY A 175 -3.14 -10.82 0.63
N PHE A 176 -1.99 -10.32 0.20
CA PHE A 176 -1.80 -9.64 -1.06
C PHE A 176 -0.41 -9.95 -1.62
N PHE A 177 -0.27 -9.95 -2.95
CA PHE A 177 0.98 -10.20 -3.61
C PHE A 177 1.74 -8.92 -3.91
N ARG A 178 3.07 -9.04 -4.01
CA ARG A 178 3.98 -8.07 -4.62
C ARG A 178 4.76 -8.75 -5.74
N TYR A 179 4.89 -8.04 -6.85
CA TYR A 179 5.56 -8.56 -8.02
C TYR A 179 6.32 -7.44 -8.71
N TYR A 180 7.64 -7.42 -8.57
CA TYR A 180 8.48 -6.49 -9.32
C TYR A 180 8.74 -7.03 -10.71
N ILE A 181 8.49 -6.20 -11.71
CA ILE A 181 8.78 -6.51 -13.10
C ILE A 181 10.30 -6.51 -13.29
N ASP A 182 10.87 -7.62 -13.69
CA ASP A 182 12.30 -7.71 -14.06
C ASP A 182 12.53 -7.67 -15.57
N ARG A 183 11.54 -8.11 -16.38
CA ARG A 183 11.55 -7.99 -17.85
C ARG A 183 10.18 -7.65 -18.39
N VAL A 184 10.16 -6.90 -19.49
CA VAL A 184 8.96 -6.62 -20.29
C VAL A 184 9.27 -7.03 -21.73
N PHE A 185 8.37 -7.79 -22.34
CA PHE A 185 8.53 -8.22 -23.73
C PHE A 185 7.17 -8.41 -24.40
N THR A 186 7.18 -8.49 -25.73
CA THR A 186 6.00 -8.76 -26.54
C THR A 186 6.10 -10.14 -27.19
N LEU A 187 5.03 -10.88 -27.16
CA LEU A 187 4.88 -12.11 -27.96
C LEU A 187 3.91 -11.82 -29.11
N LYS A 188 4.25 -12.25 -30.34
CA LYS A 188 3.37 -12.11 -31.51
C LYS A 188 1.99 -12.69 -31.18
N GLY A 189 0.94 -11.88 -31.30
CA GLY A 189 -0.45 -12.29 -31.01
C GLY A 189 -0.86 -12.28 -29.53
N SER A 190 0.06 -12.21 -28.57
CA SER A 190 -0.25 -12.28 -27.13
C SER A 190 -0.25 -10.92 -26.41
N GLY A 191 0.40 -9.91 -26.97
CA GLY A 191 0.46 -8.57 -26.37
C GLY A 191 1.60 -8.41 -25.36
N CYS A 192 1.36 -7.66 -24.29
CA CYS A 192 2.37 -7.33 -23.28
C CYS A 192 2.55 -8.48 -22.28
N VAL A 193 3.77 -8.99 -22.16
CA VAL A 193 4.14 -10.01 -21.18
C VAL A 193 5.22 -9.45 -20.26
N VAL A 194 5.08 -9.68 -18.98
CA VAL A 194 6.06 -9.31 -17.96
C VAL A 194 6.53 -10.54 -17.20
N SER A 195 7.79 -10.56 -16.79
CA SER A 195 8.33 -11.61 -15.91
C SER A 195 8.85 -11.03 -14.61
N GLY A 196 8.80 -11.82 -13.54
CA GLY A 196 9.22 -11.44 -12.20
C GLY A 196 9.03 -12.55 -11.18
N THR A 197 9.37 -12.26 -9.93
CA THR A 197 9.15 -13.17 -8.79
C THR A 197 7.95 -12.70 -7.98
N LEU A 198 7.05 -13.62 -7.68
CA LEU A 198 5.86 -13.37 -6.85
C LEU A 198 6.25 -13.47 -5.37
N MET A 199 5.88 -12.45 -4.59
CA MET A 199 6.21 -12.33 -3.17
C MET A 199 4.97 -12.00 -2.34
N ASP A 200 5.00 -12.37 -1.05
CA ASP A 200 4.06 -11.99 0.01
C ASP A 200 2.60 -12.47 -0.17
N GLY A 201 2.29 -13.21 -1.22
CA GLY A 201 0.97 -13.80 -1.46
C GLY A 201 0.87 -14.52 -2.80
N ASP A 202 -0.22 -15.20 -3.03
CA ASP A 202 -0.54 -15.90 -4.27
C ASP A 202 -1.26 -14.98 -5.27
N LEU A 203 -1.18 -15.31 -6.55
CA LEU A 203 -1.82 -14.59 -7.64
C LEU A 203 -2.69 -15.54 -8.47
N SER A 204 -3.98 -15.23 -8.59
CA SER A 204 -4.92 -15.93 -9.47
C SER A 204 -5.10 -15.20 -10.80
N ILE A 205 -5.35 -15.95 -11.87
CA ILE A 205 -5.71 -15.37 -13.18
C ILE A 205 -6.97 -14.48 -13.12
N LYS A 206 -7.83 -14.69 -12.10
CA LYS A 206 -9.05 -13.91 -11.87
C LYS A 206 -8.79 -12.60 -11.11
N ASP A 207 -7.59 -12.39 -10.58
CA ASP A 207 -7.26 -11.18 -9.82
C ASP A 207 -7.12 -9.97 -10.73
N LYS A 208 -7.54 -8.82 -10.22
CA LYS A 208 -7.22 -7.52 -10.82
C LYS A 208 -5.88 -7.04 -10.28
N ILE A 209 -4.95 -6.83 -11.18
CA ILE A 209 -3.63 -6.29 -10.85
C ILE A 209 -3.68 -4.77 -10.82
N TRP A 210 -2.98 -4.17 -9.86
CA TRP A 210 -2.72 -2.75 -9.78
C TRP A 210 -1.24 -2.49 -10.08
N CYS A 211 -0.96 -1.71 -11.12
CA CYS A 211 0.39 -1.19 -11.35
C CYS A 211 0.57 0.06 -10.49
N ALA A 212 1.46 -0.01 -9.50
CA ALA A 212 1.62 1.03 -8.50
C ALA A 212 2.14 2.36 -9.07
N GLN A 213 3.11 2.31 -10.00
CA GLN A 213 3.71 3.50 -10.61
C GLN A 213 2.79 4.20 -11.61
N LEU A 214 1.92 3.44 -12.29
CA LEU A 214 0.99 3.98 -13.28
C LEU A 214 -0.38 4.31 -12.67
N GLU A 215 -0.62 3.92 -11.41
CA GLU A 215 -1.92 4.04 -10.75
C GLU A 215 -3.08 3.48 -11.57
N GLN A 216 -2.82 2.36 -12.28
CA GLN A 216 -3.75 1.75 -13.21
C GLN A 216 -4.05 0.30 -12.85
N SER A 217 -5.34 -0.10 -12.97
CA SER A 217 -5.76 -1.50 -12.87
C SER A 217 -5.57 -2.20 -14.21
N LEU A 218 -5.01 -3.41 -14.16
CA LEU A 218 -4.72 -4.25 -15.31
C LEU A 218 -5.40 -5.61 -15.15
N ASN A 219 -5.74 -6.24 -16.25
CA ASN A 219 -6.30 -7.60 -16.27
C ASN A 219 -5.27 -8.61 -16.77
N ILE A 220 -5.34 -9.81 -16.20
CA ILE A 220 -4.51 -10.95 -16.62
C ILE A 220 -5.19 -11.67 -17.76
N LYS A 221 -4.46 -11.92 -18.85
CA LYS A 221 -4.90 -12.81 -19.93
C LYS A 221 -4.46 -14.24 -19.69
N ASN A 222 -3.22 -14.41 -19.22
CA ASN A 222 -2.63 -15.71 -18.97
C ASN A 222 -1.54 -15.60 -17.89
N LEU A 223 -1.39 -16.67 -17.11
CA LEU A 223 -0.29 -16.86 -16.14
C LEU A 223 0.52 -18.07 -16.54
N GLN A 224 1.84 -17.93 -16.49
CA GLN A 224 2.75 -19.05 -16.67
C GLN A 224 3.73 -19.12 -15.51
N SER A 225 3.87 -20.31 -14.95
CA SER A 225 4.89 -20.62 -13.95
C SER A 225 5.69 -21.83 -14.44
N HIS A 226 7.02 -21.73 -14.42
CA HIS A 226 7.92 -22.78 -14.91
C HIS A 226 7.62 -23.23 -16.37
N GLY A 227 7.26 -22.29 -17.24
CA GLY A 227 6.95 -22.55 -18.64
C GLY A 227 5.59 -23.22 -18.90
N LYS A 228 4.77 -23.43 -17.86
CA LYS A 228 3.44 -24.03 -17.96
C LYS A 228 2.36 -23.03 -17.58
N ASN A 229 1.23 -23.08 -18.30
CA ASN A 229 0.06 -22.29 -17.94
C ASN A 229 -0.47 -22.75 -16.57
N THR A 230 -0.91 -21.79 -15.76
CA THR A 230 -1.51 -22.04 -14.45
C THR A 230 -2.65 -21.05 -14.18
N GLU A 231 -3.64 -21.46 -13.41
CA GLU A 231 -4.69 -20.55 -12.93
C GLU A 231 -4.26 -19.79 -11.67
N ILE A 232 -3.35 -20.39 -10.88
CA ILE A 232 -2.83 -19.81 -9.64
C ILE A 232 -1.32 -19.92 -9.65
N ALA A 233 -0.64 -18.81 -9.42
CA ALA A 233 0.79 -18.75 -9.17
C ALA A 233 1.04 -18.57 -7.67
N HIS A 234 1.93 -19.37 -7.10
CA HIS A 234 2.19 -19.38 -5.66
C HIS A 234 3.33 -18.45 -5.27
N ASN A 235 3.25 -17.94 -4.04
CA ASN A 235 4.28 -17.13 -3.40
C ASN A 235 5.67 -17.78 -3.51
N GLY A 236 6.64 -17.02 -4.03
CA GLY A 236 7.99 -17.47 -4.31
C GLY A 236 8.19 -18.14 -5.66
N ALA A 237 7.17 -18.17 -6.52
CA ALA A 237 7.34 -18.66 -7.88
C ALA A 237 7.84 -17.55 -8.82
N ARG A 238 8.61 -17.96 -9.82
CA ARG A 238 8.85 -17.13 -10.99
C ARG A 238 7.68 -17.26 -11.94
N VAL A 239 7.13 -16.13 -12.32
CA VAL A 239 5.87 -16.05 -13.07
C VAL A 239 6.04 -15.13 -14.28
N ALA A 240 5.52 -15.57 -15.43
CA ALA A 240 5.27 -14.69 -16.55
C ALA A 240 3.77 -14.36 -16.59
N ILE A 241 3.45 -13.06 -16.67
CA ILE A 241 2.08 -12.55 -16.67
C ILE A 241 1.82 -11.88 -18.01
N ASN A 242 0.85 -12.41 -18.76
CA ASN A 242 0.34 -11.75 -19.95
C ASN A 242 -0.77 -10.77 -19.54
N LEU A 243 -0.55 -9.49 -19.81
CA LEU A 243 -1.43 -8.38 -19.41
C LEU A 243 -2.27 -7.88 -20.57
N SER A 244 -3.49 -7.45 -20.25
CA SER A 244 -4.38 -6.77 -21.20
C SER A 244 -4.60 -5.30 -20.83
N GLY A 245 -4.90 -4.49 -21.85
CA GLY A 245 -5.20 -3.06 -21.66
C GLY A 245 -3.97 -2.18 -21.46
N ILE A 246 -2.76 -2.72 -21.72
CA ILE A 246 -1.51 -1.95 -21.60
C ILE A 246 -0.53 -2.32 -22.71
N SER A 247 0.23 -1.33 -23.17
CA SER A 247 1.33 -1.51 -24.12
C SER A 247 2.64 -1.80 -23.36
N HIS A 248 3.53 -2.60 -23.97
CA HIS A 248 4.83 -2.91 -23.38
C HIS A 248 5.73 -1.68 -23.16
N HIS A 249 5.54 -0.59 -23.93
CA HIS A 249 6.28 0.67 -23.74
C HIS A 249 5.87 1.44 -22.47
N GLN A 250 4.70 1.14 -21.90
CA GLN A 250 4.21 1.82 -20.71
C GLN A 250 4.75 1.19 -19.42
N LEU A 251 5.17 -0.07 -19.48
CA LEU A 251 5.76 -0.78 -18.37
C LEU A 251 7.27 -0.85 -18.51
N LYS A 252 7.95 -0.81 -17.38
CA LYS A 252 9.41 -0.91 -17.33
C LYS A 252 9.87 -1.80 -16.19
N ARG A 253 11.13 -2.24 -16.27
CA ARG A 253 11.78 -2.92 -15.16
C ARG A 253 11.74 -2.08 -13.90
N GLY A 254 11.36 -2.69 -12.79
CA GLY A 254 11.21 -2.04 -11.49
C GLY A 254 9.79 -1.56 -11.18
N ASP A 255 8.87 -1.59 -12.13
CA ASP A 255 7.46 -1.33 -11.83
C ASP A 255 6.91 -2.46 -10.94
N LEU A 256 6.08 -2.06 -9.97
CA LEU A 256 5.49 -2.95 -9.01
C LEU A 256 4.03 -3.25 -9.35
N LEU A 257 3.74 -4.52 -9.53
CA LEU A 257 2.38 -5.04 -9.64
C LEU A 257 1.94 -5.59 -8.28
N THR A 258 0.75 -5.21 -7.84
CA THR A 258 0.20 -5.58 -6.54
C THR A 258 -1.33 -5.53 -6.55
N LYS A 259 -1.97 -5.63 -5.40
CA LYS A 259 -3.40 -5.43 -5.20
C LYS A 259 -3.69 -3.98 -4.79
N LYS A 260 -4.72 -3.37 -5.36
CA LYS A 260 -5.07 -1.96 -5.09
C LYS A 260 -5.36 -1.72 -3.60
N GLY A 261 -4.80 -0.64 -3.05
CA GLY A 261 -5.09 -0.16 -1.69
C GLY A 261 -4.17 -0.70 -0.58
N TYR A 262 -3.29 -1.67 -0.87
CA TYR A 262 -2.41 -2.25 0.14
C TYR A 262 -1.08 -1.51 0.33
N LEU A 263 -0.55 -0.91 -0.73
CA LEU A 263 0.71 -0.17 -0.70
C LEU A 263 0.51 1.27 -1.14
N ARG A 264 1.17 2.17 -0.43
CA ARG A 264 1.30 3.59 -0.78
C ARG A 264 2.75 3.90 -1.11
N GLY A 265 2.97 4.73 -2.11
CA GLY A 265 4.29 5.21 -2.50
C GLY A 265 4.66 6.50 -1.77
N PHE A 266 5.91 6.60 -1.32
CA PHE A 266 6.45 7.79 -0.66
C PHE A 266 7.80 8.15 -1.27
N ASP A 267 8.09 9.43 -1.39
CA ASP A 267 9.40 9.93 -1.86
C ASP A 267 10.53 9.72 -0.85
N LYS A 268 10.18 9.32 0.38
CA LYS A 268 11.11 9.09 1.49
C LYS A 268 10.78 7.79 2.19
N ILE A 269 11.82 7.06 2.58
CA ILE A 269 11.75 5.88 3.46
C ILE A 269 12.83 5.99 4.51
N GLU A 270 12.61 5.43 5.69
CA GLU A 270 13.61 5.35 6.74
C GLU A 270 14.16 3.94 6.84
N VAL A 271 15.48 3.85 6.96
CA VAL A 271 16.21 2.60 6.81
C VAL A 271 17.22 2.39 7.93
N GLU A 272 17.55 1.14 8.18
CA GLU A 272 18.77 0.73 8.86
C GLU A 272 19.81 0.42 7.80
N LEU A 273 20.97 1.07 7.91
CA LEU A 273 22.01 1.09 6.90
C LEU A 273 23.26 0.38 7.39
N GLU A 274 23.75 -0.56 6.61
CA GLU A 274 25.06 -1.18 6.73
C GLU A 274 25.95 -0.65 5.60
N ARG A 275 27.13 -0.17 5.95
CA ARG A 275 28.04 0.51 5.04
C ARG A 275 29.29 -0.30 4.82
N PHE A 276 29.71 -0.39 3.60
CA PHE A 276 31.02 -0.95 3.21
C PHE A 276 32.03 0.14 2.85
N GLU A 277 31.50 1.30 2.41
CA GLU A 277 32.30 2.42 1.97
C GLU A 277 31.87 3.70 2.71
N ASN A 278 32.66 4.76 2.59
CA ASN A 278 32.35 6.02 3.25
C ASN A 278 31.21 6.74 2.50
N LEU A 279 30.05 6.80 3.16
CA LEU A 279 28.90 7.58 2.73
C LEU A 279 28.84 8.88 3.53
N GLU A 280 28.67 10.02 2.83
CA GLU A 280 28.49 11.31 3.46
C GLU A 280 27.02 11.66 3.64
N HIS A 281 26.74 12.55 4.61
CA HIS A 281 25.40 13.08 4.80
C HIS A 281 24.99 13.93 3.60
N ASN A 282 23.78 13.72 3.10
CA ASN A 282 23.20 14.38 1.92
C ASN A 282 23.91 14.03 0.58
N SER A 283 24.71 12.96 0.54
CA SER A 283 25.27 12.47 -0.72
C SER A 283 24.22 11.81 -1.60
N GLU A 284 24.45 11.83 -2.92
CA GLU A 284 23.63 11.07 -3.88
C GLU A 284 24.15 9.64 -4.01
N ALA A 285 23.22 8.69 -4.16
CA ALA A 285 23.52 7.30 -4.43
C ALA A 285 22.44 6.71 -5.36
N ILE A 286 22.78 5.63 -6.03
CA ILE A 286 21.83 4.81 -6.79
C ILE A 286 21.21 3.80 -5.83
N LEU A 287 19.90 3.90 -5.63
CA LEU A 287 19.10 2.98 -4.84
C LEU A 287 18.57 1.85 -5.71
N TYR A 288 18.76 0.63 -5.23
CA TYR A 288 18.12 -0.58 -5.75
C TYR A 288 17.16 -1.11 -4.68
N LEU A 289 15.88 -1.20 -5.04
CA LEU A 289 14.79 -1.70 -4.17
C LEU A 289 13.91 -2.65 -5.01
N GLY A 290 13.90 -3.93 -4.69
CA GLY A 290 13.38 -4.91 -5.63
C GLY A 290 14.11 -4.83 -6.97
N ALA A 291 13.39 -4.84 -8.08
CA ALA A 291 13.97 -4.61 -9.40
C ALA A 291 14.04 -3.11 -9.78
N LEU A 292 13.54 -2.21 -8.91
CA LEU A 292 13.60 -0.77 -9.13
C LEU A 292 15.02 -0.23 -8.97
N ARG A 293 15.42 0.62 -9.92
CA ARG A 293 16.64 1.42 -9.85
C ARG A 293 16.28 2.90 -9.93
N THR A 294 16.70 3.68 -8.94
CA THR A 294 16.49 5.14 -8.93
C THR A 294 17.60 5.84 -8.16
N THR A 295 17.74 7.15 -8.33
CA THR A 295 18.67 7.95 -7.52
C THR A 295 17.99 8.38 -6.22
N CYS A 296 18.75 8.43 -5.14
CA CYS A 296 18.30 8.95 -3.86
C CYS A 296 19.39 9.78 -3.16
N ARG A 297 18.98 10.61 -2.21
CA ARG A 297 19.86 11.27 -1.25
C ARG A 297 19.82 10.54 0.09
N VAL A 298 21.00 10.38 0.70
CA VAL A 298 21.17 9.69 1.97
C VAL A 298 21.28 10.73 3.10
N LEU A 299 20.28 10.79 3.97
CA LEU A 299 20.19 11.74 5.07
C LEU A 299 20.32 10.98 6.40
N PHE A 300 21.48 11.02 7.04
CA PHE A 300 21.68 10.34 8.33
C PHE A 300 20.86 10.98 9.44
N LEU A 301 20.23 10.17 10.27
CA LEU A 301 19.37 10.57 11.38
C LEU A 301 20.13 10.58 12.72
N ASP A 302 21.17 9.76 12.85
CA ASP A 302 21.96 9.59 14.05
C ASP A 302 23.47 9.77 13.80
N SER A 303 24.25 10.00 14.85
CA SER A 303 25.71 10.19 14.79
C SER A 303 26.46 8.93 14.36
N ASN A 304 25.93 7.75 14.70
CA ASN A 304 26.51 6.45 14.36
C ASN A 304 26.27 6.08 12.90
N LYS A 305 25.45 6.87 12.19
CA LYS A 305 25.05 6.64 10.80
C LYS A 305 24.40 5.26 10.60
N LYS A 306 23.75 4.72 11.66
CA LYS A 306 22.97 3.47 11.62
C LYS A 306 21.64 3.67 10.92
N PHE A 307 20.97 4.81 11.19
CA PHE A 307 19.68 5.14 10.60
C PHE A 307 19.79 6.29 9.61
N ALA A 308 19.09 6.14 8.49
CA ALA A 308 19.04 7.16 7.45
C ALA A 308 17.64 7.31 6.87
N THR A 309 17.33 8.49 6.36
CA THR A 309 16.23 8.72 5.42
C THR A 309 16.80 8.66 4.02
N LEU A 310 16.27 7.79 3.18
CA LEU A 310 16.53 7.78 1.74
C LEU A 310 15.45 8.61 1.07
N LYS A 311 15.84 9.71 0.42
CA LYS A 311 14.93 10.58 -0.34
C LYS A 311 15.12 10.34 -1.83
N ALA A 312 14.14 9.71 -2.48
CA ALA A 312 14.13 9.45 -3.90
C ALA A 312 13.41 10.56 -4.69
N ARG A 313 13.61 10.57 -6.02
CA ARG A 313 12.91 11.49 -6.92
C ARG A 313 11.53 11.00 -7.35
N ILE A 314 11.26 9.72 -7.11
CA ILE A 314 10.01 9.03 -7.47
C ILE A 314 9.44 8.34 -6.24
N PRO A 315 8.12 8.07 -6.19
CA PRO A 315 7.53 7.31 -5.11
C PRO A 315 8.11 5.90 -4.99
N LEU A 316 8.50 5.51 -3.78
CA LEU A 316 8.97 4.18 -3.41
C LEU A 316 7.82 3.40 -2.78
N PHE A 317 7.46 2.25 -3.33
CA PHE A 317 6.42 1.36 -2.81
C PHE A 317 7.06 0.22 -2.01
N SER A 318 7.67 0.56 -0.90
CA SER A 318 8.37 -0.39 -0.03
C SER A 318 7.51 -0.89 1.12
N ILE A 319 7.97 -1.96 1.77
CA ILE A 319 7.40 -2.48 3.02
C ILE A 319 8.49 -2.64 4.08
N PHE A 320 8.08 -2.80 5.35
CA PHE A 320 8.98 -3.10 6.44
C PHE A 320 9.85 -4.31 6.16
N ASN A 321 11.12 -4.23 6.56
CA ASN A 321 12.15 -5.26 6.40
C ASN A 321 12.48 -5.62 4.93
N GLU A 322 12.05 -4.80 3.96
CA GLU A 322 12.47 -4.94 2.57
C GLU A 322 13.93 -4.54 2.42
N ARG A 323 14.69 -5.34 1.68
CA ARG A 323 16.11 -5.13 1.49
C ARG A 323 16.36 -4.11 0.38
N PHE A 324 17.45 -3.38 0.50
CA PHE A 324 17.90 -2.42 -0.52
C PHE A 324 19.43 -2.40 -0.61
N ILE A 325 19.93 -1.89 -1.74
CA ILE A 325 21.35 -1.66 -1.98
C ILE A 325 21.55 -0.23 -2.43
N LEU A 326 22.64 0.38 -1.96
CA LEU A 326 23.15 1.67 -2.41
C LEU A 326 24.46 1.46 -3.16
N ARG A 327 24.56 2.06 -4.35
CA ARG A 327 25.74 2.03 -5.18
C ARG A 327 26.09 3.44 -5.68
N ASP A 328 27.33 3.63 -6.08
CA ASP A 328 27.68 4.58 -7.13
C ASP A 328 27.78 3.85 -8.49
N ASP A 329 28.38 4.50 -9.47
CA ASP A 329 28.55 3.89 -10.79
C ASP A 329 29.53 2.71 -10.79
N ASN A 330 30.46 2.67 -9.84
CA ASN A 330 31.59 1.74 -9.83
C ASN A 330 31.42 0.61 -8.78
N GLN A 331 30.93 0.93 -7.56
CA GLN A 331 30.96 -0.01 -6.45
C GLN A 331 29.71 0.03 -5.58
N THR A 332 29.55 -1.01 -4.74
CA THR A 332 28.50 -1.08 -3.72
C THR A 332 28.95 -0.30 -2.49
N LEU A 333 28.24 0.80 -2.19
CA LEU A 333 28.50 1.66 -1.04
C LEU A 333 27.99 1.06 0.28
N GLY A 334 26.89 0.34 0.21
CA GLY A 334 26.21 -0.27 1.34
C GLY A 334 24.80 -0.71 0.98
N GLY A 335 23.99 -0.92 1.99
CA GLY A 335 22.61 -1.33 1.85
C GLY A 335 21.99 -1.59 3.20
N GLY A 336 20.92 -2.38 3.25
CA GLY A 336 20.29 -2.71 4.52
C GLY A 336 18.84 -3.07 4.38
N ARG A 337 18.03 -2.59 5.32
CA ARG A 337 16.59 -2.88 5.33
C ARG A 337 15.75 -1.64 5.59
N VAL A 338 14.59 -1.58 4.97
CA VAL A 338 13.59 -0.55 5.22
C VAL A 338 12.99 -0.80 6.61
N LEU A 339 13.05 0.19 7.48
CA LEU A 339 12.40 0.16 8.79
C LEU A 339 11.03 0.85 8.73
N SER A 340 10.98 2.09 8.23
CA SER A 340 9.72 2.81 8.09
C SER A 340 9.48 3.15 6.62
N PRO A 341 8.60 2.40 5.95
CA PRO A 341 8.20 2.69 4.56
C PRO A 341 7.26 3.88 4.46
N ILE A 342 6.68 4.33 5.58
CA ILE A 342 5.74 5.45 5.68
C ILE A 342 6.31 6.46 6.67
N ILE A 343 6.47 7.70 6.22
CA ILE A 343 6.98 8.77 7.09
C ILE A 343 5.85 9.35 7.94
N ASP A 344 6.03 9.30 9.24
CA ASP A 344 5.07 9.78 10.22
C ASP A 344 5.50 11.11 10.86
N PRO A 345 4.55 11.93 11.34
CA PRO A 345 4.83 13.23 11.95
C PRO A 345 5.38 13.07 13.38
N MET A 346 6.66 12.74 13.49
CA MET A 346 7.37 12.53 14.76
C MET A 346 8.49 13.53 14.98
N LYS A 347 8.76 13.89 16.24
CA LYS A 347 9.98 14.59 16.61
C LYS A 347 11.19 13.68 16.41
N LYS A 348 12.37 14.25 16.17
CA LYS A 348 13.59 13.47 15.87
C LYS A 348 13.91 12.41 16.94
N SER A 349 13.79 12.75 18.22
CA SER A 349 14.03 11.79 19.33
C SER A 349 13.04 10.63 19.33
N GLN A 350 11.76 10.92 19.15
CA GLN A 350 10.70 9.91 19.06
C GLN A 350 10.89 9.00 17.84
N LYS A 351 11.30 9.59 16.71
CA LYS A 351 11.62 8.85 15.49
C LYS A 351 12.78 7.87 15.70
N LEU A 352 13.86 8.28 16.33
CA LEU A 352 14.99 7.39 16.62
C LEU A 352 14.59 6.24 17.54
N GLN A 353 13.77 6.48 18.56
CA GLN A 353 13.23 5.42 19.42
C GLN A 353 12.35 4.44 18.62
N TYR A 354 11.49 4.97 17.75
CA TYR A 354 10.64 4.16 16.86
C TYR A 354 11.48 3.26 15.93
N LEU A 355 12.53 3.83 15.31
CA LEU A 355 13.42 3.08 14.42
C LEU A 355 14.23 2.03 15.19
N GLU A 356 14.64 2.32 16.44
CA GLU A 356 15.32 1.35 17.28
C GLU A 356 14.41 0.16 17.63
N CYS A 357 13.15 0.41 18.04
CA CYS A 357 12.17 -0.66 18.26
C CYS A 357 11.99 -1.53 16.99
N LEU A 358 11.86 -0.89 15.84
CA LEU A 358 11.75 -1.63 14.56
C LEU A 358 13.01 -2.42 14.22
N SER A 359 14.19 -1.87 14.49
CA SER A 359 15.48 -2.55 14.29
C SER A 359 15.58 -3.82 15.15
N GLN A 360 15.10 -3.77 16.37
CA GLN A 360 15.07 -4.88 17.33
C GLN A 360 13.87 -5.81 17.14
N LYS A 361 12.95 -5.50 16.20
CA LYS A 361 11.67 -6.20 15.97
C LYS A 361 10.72 -6.14 17.17
N ASP A 362 10.86 -5.15 18.03
CA ASP A 362 9.89 -4.81 19.07
C ASP A 362 8.70 -4.09 18.44
N LEU A 363 7.76 -4.86 17.90
CA LEU A 363 6.58 -4.30 17.24
C LEU A 363 5.63 -3.62 18.21
N LYS A 364 5.55 -4.09 19.47
CA LYS A 364 4.68 -3.50 20.48
C LYS A 364 5.15 -2.10 20.85
N GLY A 365 6.43 -1.94 21.18
CA GLY A 365 7.03 -0.63 21.47
C GLY A 365 6.93 0.31 20.26
N ALA A 366 7.14 -0.19 19.05
CA ALA A 366 6.95 0.60 17.82
C ALA A 366 5.50 1.07 17.65
N PHE A 367 4.51 0.22 17.91
CA PHE A 367 3.09 0.59 17.88
C PHE A 367 2.74 1.66 18.91
N GLU A 368 3.24 1.54 20.15
CA GLU A 368 3.00 2.53 21.20
C GLU A 368 3.52 3.92 20.81
N ILE A 369 4.74 3.99 20.28
CA ILE A 369 5.33 5.25 19.82
C ILE A 369 4.52 5.83 18.64
N LEU A 370 4.11 4.98 17.70
CA LEU A 370 3.35 5.39 16.53
C LEU A 370 1.95 5.89 16.92
N LEU A 371 1.28 5.26 17.88
CA LEU A 371 0.00 5.71 18.41
C LEU A 371 0.09 7.08 19.07
N GLN A 372 1.15 7.36 19.80
CA GLN A 372 1.39 8.68 20.41
C GLN A 372 1.56 9.79 19.34
N ALA A 373 2.16 9.45 18.18
CA ALA A 373 2.30 10.37 17.06
C ALA A 373 0.96 10.61 16.33
N HIS A 374 0.10 9.61 16.28
CA HIS A 374 -1.20 9.65 15.62
C HIS A 374 -2.36 9.96 16.60
N LYS A 375 -2.38 11.17 17.14
CA LYS A 375 -3.36 11.62 18.16
C LYS A 375 -4.82 11.42 17.76
N LYS A 376 -5.14 11.40 16.46
CA LYS A 376 -6.49 11.21 15.90
C LYS A 376 -6.82 9.75 15.57
N GLY A 377 -5.93 8.82 15.91
CA GLY A 377 -6.07 7.39 15.63
C GLY A 377 -5.16 6.91 14.51
N LEU A 378 -4.74 5.66 14.62
CA LEU A 378 -3.87 4.95 13.68
C LEU A 378 -4.69 3.92 12.90
N GLY A 379 -4.75 4.06 11.58
CA GLY A 379 -5.38 3.07 10.70
C GLY A 379 -4.57 1.78 10.61
N LEU A 380 -5.14 0.66 11.07
CA LEU A 380 -4.48 -0.64 11.13
C LEU A 380 -4.30 -1.32 9.77
N ILE A 381 -5.01 -0.88 8.74
CA ILE A 381 -4.80 -1.34 7.35
C ILE A 381 -3.35 -1.10 6.92
N SER A 382 -2.74 0.00 7.38
CA SER A 382 -1.34 0.33 7.07
C SER A 382 -0.31 -0.60 7.73
N ALA A 383 -0.71 -1.44 8.68
CA ALA A 383 0.17 -2.35 9.42
C ALA A 383 0.86 -3.37 8.52
N MET A 384 0.21 -3.79 7.42
CA MET A 384 0.83 -4.68 6.45
C MET A 384 2.06 -4.04 5.80
N GLN A 385 1.97 -2.77 5.41
CA GLN A 385 3.12 -2.04 4.87
C GLN A 385 4.13 -1.65 5.95
N ARG A 386 3.64 -1.16 7.12
CA ARG A 386 4.47 -0.62 8.21
C ARG A 386 5.28 -1.67 8.95
N PHE A 387 4.70 -2.87 9.13
CA PHE A 387 5.26 -3.90 10.02
C PHE A 387 5.38 -5.27 9.34
N ARG A 388 4.90 -5.39 8.11
CA ARG A 388 4.84 -6.65 7.36
C ARG A 388 4.13 -7.76 8.12
N ILE A 389 3.00 -7.43 8.76
CA ILE A 389 2.13 -8.37 9.48
C ILE A 389 0.70 -8.30 8.94
N PRO A 390 -0.08 -9.38 9.03
CA PRO A 390 -1.49 -9.37 8.64
C PRO A 390 -2.32 -8.54 9.63
N GLN A 391 -3.52 -8.10 9.20
CA GLN A 391 -4.39 -7.21 9.98
C GLN A 391 -4.82 -7.77 11.33
N ASN A 392 -5.12 -9.07 11.41
CA ASN A 392 -5.49 -9.73 12.68
C ASN A 392 -4.37 -9.63 13.72
N LYS A 393 -3.10 -9.80 13.29
CA LYS A 393 -1.95 -9.64 14.20
C LYS A 393 -1.77 -8.20 14.65
N ALA A 394 -2.04 -7.23 13.77
CA ALA A 394 -2.02 -5.82 14.15
C ALA A 394 -3.10 -5.47 15.19
N LEU A 395 -4.30 -6.04 15.04
CA LEU A 395 -5.38 -5.91 16.02
C LEU A 395 -5.01 -6.51 17.39
N GLU A 396 -4.40 -7.71 17.40
CA GLU A 396 -3.91 -8.33 18.63
C GLU A 396 -2.91 -7.43 19.36
N ILE A 397 -1.88 -6.93 18.65
CA ILE A 397 -0.88 -6.04 19.24
C ILE A 397 -1.54 -4.75 19.77
N ALA A 398 -2.44 -4.13 19.00
CA ALA A 398 -3.11 -2.91 19.41
C ALA A 398 -3.95 -3.09 20.68
N LYS A 399 -4.61 -4.25 20.85
CA LYS A 399 -5.39 -4.60 22.06
C LYS A 399 -4.52 -4.78 23.31
N GLU A 400 -3.26 -5.18 23.15
CA GLU A 400 -2.32 -5.32 24.25
C GLU A 400 -1.73 -3.99 24.75
N ILE A 401 -1.96 -2.88 24.02
CA ILE A 401 -1.41 -1.57 24.39
C ILE A 401 -2.28 -0.93 25.48
N PRO A 402 -1.73 -0.54 26.63
CA PRO A 402 -2.48 0.09 27.70
C PRO A 402 -3.18 1.38 27.24
N HIS A 403 -4.43 1.54 27.65
CA HIS A 403 -5.25 2.73 27.34
C HIS A 403 -5.48 3.00 25.86
N CYS A 404 -5.28 2.01 24.99
CA CYS A 404 -5.65 2.05 23.59
C CYS A 404 -7.10 1.59 23.41
N PHE A 405 -7.90 2.34 22.67
CA PHE A 405 -9.22 1.87 22.21
C PHE A 405 -9.10 1.36 20.78
N VAL A 406 -9.53 0.13 20.55
CA VAL A 406 -9.45 -0.50 19.23
C VAL A 406 -10.86 -0.64 18.65
N CYS A 407 -11.11 0.09 17.57
CA CYS A 407 -12.32 -0.06 16.77
C CYS A 407 -12.09 -1.13 15.70
N GLU A 408 -12.64 -2.33 15.92
CA GLU A 408 -12.39 -3.49 15.04
C GLU A 408 -13.05 -3.31 13.66
N LYS A 409 -14.27 -2.75 13.62
CA LYS A 409 -14.99 -2.53 12.35
C LYS A 409 -14.31 -1.48 11.46
N ALA A 410 -13.84 -0.39 12.06
CA ALA A 410 -13.15 0.67 11.34
C ALA A 410 -11.66 0.37 11.12
N LEU A 411 -11.11 -0.65 11.79
CA LEU A 411 -9.68 -0.98 11.81
C LEU A 411 -8.82 0.22 12.23
N ILE A 412 -9.20 0.89 13.32
CA ILE A 412 -8.52 2.06 13.88
C ILE A 412 -8.18 1.80 15.35
N ALA A 413 -6.95 2.09 15.72
CA ALA A 413 -6.48 2.14 17.12
C ALA A 413 -6.38 3.59 17.57
N TYR A 414 -7.01 3.93 18.70
CA TYR A 414 -7.04 5.29 19.25
C TYR A 414 -6.20 5.37 20.53
N PRO A 415 -5.26 6.31 20.61
CA PRO A 415 -4.55 6.58 21.86
C PRO A 415 -5.46 7.25 22.90
N LYS A 416 -5.06 7.21 24.18
CA LYS A 416 -5.79 7.88 25.26
C LYS A 416 -6.09 9.36 24.95
N SER A 417 -5.16 10.06 24.30
CA SER A 417 -5.32 11.47 23.91
C SER A 417 -6.45 11.72 22.91
N ALA A 418 -6.85 10.73 22.13
CA ALA A 418 -7.98 10.87 21.20
C ALA A 418 -9.32 11.09 21.93
N ARG A 419 -9.49 10.53 23.15
CA ARG A 419 -10.67 10.79 24.00
C ARG A 419 -10.83 12.27 24.34
N THR A 420 -9.72 12.93 24.66
CA THR A 420 -9.73 14.37 24.96
C THR A 420 -10.20 15.17 23.76
N LEU A 421 -9.72 14.83 22.54
CA LEU A 421 -10.16 15.50 21.32
C LEU A 421 -11.66 15.33 21.06
N ILE A 422 -12.22 14.14 21.33
CA ILE A 422 -13.68 13.93 21.19
C ILE A 422 -14.45 14.74 22.24
N LYS A 423 -13.98 14.77 23.49
CA LYS A 423 -14.59 15.58 24.56
C LYS A 423 -14.56 17.08 24.22
N GLU A 424 -13.48 17.57 23.62
CA GLU A 424 -13.40 18.96 23.11
C GLU A 424 -14.44 19.22 22.01
N VAL A 425 -14.62 18.30 21.07
CA VAL A 425 -15.67 18.41 20.02
C VAL A 425 -17.06 18.46 20.64
N ILE A 426 -17.34 17.58 21.61
CA ILE A 426 -18.62 17.57 22.34
C ILE A 426 -18.84 18.93 23.05
N THR A 427 -17.83 19.43 23.76
CA THR A 427 -17.90 20.71 24.46
C THR A 427 -18.18 21.87 23.49
N GLN A 428 -17.54 21.89 22.33
CA GLN A 428 -17.78 22.91 21.30
C GLN A 428 -19.21 22.86 20.75
N ILE A 429 -19.74 21.66 20.50
CA ILE A 429 -21.13 21.49 20.05
C ILE A 429 -22.09 22.02 21.10
N LEU A 430 -21.94 21.61 22.37
CA LEU A 430 -22.82 22.02 23.48
C LEU A 430 -22.69 23.52 23.82
N ALA A 431 -21.53 24.13 23.65
CA ALA A 431 -21.33 25.55 23.82
C ALA A 431 -22.09 26.38 22.75
N LYS A 432 -22.13 25.87 21.51
CA LYS A 432 -22.84 26.47 20.40
C LYS A 432 -24.34 26.23 20.47
N ASN A 433 -24.75 25.02 20.83
CA ASN A 433 -26.13 24.58 20.93
C ASN A 433 -26.33 23.78 22.24
N PRO A 434 -26.77 24.41 23.34
CA PRO A 434 -27.00 23.71 24.61
C PRO A 434 -28.06 22.60 24.53
N ASN A 435 -28.95 22.67 23.55
CA ASN A 435 -30.02 21.69 23.29
C ASN A 435 -29.62 20.63 22.25
N ALA A 436 -28.34 20.55 21.85
CA ALA A 436 -27.87 19.56 20.89
C ALA A 436 -28.17 18.14 21.34
N LEU A 437 -28.63 17.31 20.40
CA LEU A 437 -28.87 15.89 20.56
C LEU A 437 -27.66 15.10 20.09
N LEU A 438 -26.76 14.80 21.01
CA LEU A 438 -25.51 14.11 20.67
C LEU A 438 -25.77 12.63 20.37
N SER A 439 -25.20 12.13 19.28
CA SER A 439 -25.16 10.72 18.93
C SER A 439 -23.76 10.35 18.40
N ALA A 440 -23.44 9.06 18.41
CA ALA A 440 -22.18 8.57 17.84
C ALA A 440 -22.07 8.93 16.35
N ALA A 441 -23.18 8.83 15.61
CA ALA A 441 -23.27 9.18 14.21
C ALA A 441 -23.01 10.68 13.97
N LEU A 442 -23.56 11.57 14.82
CA LEU A 442 -23.29 13.01 14.74
C LEU A 442 -21.79 13.30 14.91
N LEU A 443 -21.13 12.73 15.91
CA LEU A 443 -19.71 12.96 16.16
C LEU A 443 -18.83 12.47 15.00
N SER A 444 -19.15 11.30 14.44
CA SER A 444 -18.48 10.75 13.27
C SER A 444 -18.69 11.62 12.01
N GLN A 445 -19.88 12.20 11.86
CA GLN A 445 -20.20 13.14 10.78
C GLN A 445 -19.41 14.45 10.91
N LYS A 446 -19.30 15.01 12.13
CA LYS A 446 -18.55 16.25 12.40
C LYS A 446 -17.04 16.10 12.20
N GLN A 447 -16.49 14.94 12.48
CA GLN A 447 -15.05 14.69 12.41
C GLN A 447 -14.77 13.30 11.84
N SER A 448 -14.23 13.24 10.64
CA SER A 448 -13.98 12.01 9.89
C SER A 448 -13.01 11.02 10.58
N PHE A 449 -12.22 11.46 11.56
CA PHE A 449 -11.34 10.57 12.32
C PHE A 449 -12.06 9.80 13.44
N ILE A 450 -13.28 10.18 13.80
CA ILE A 450 -14.05 9.57 14.90
C ILE A 450 -14.89 8.42 14.36
N ALA A 451 -14.55 7.18 14.72
CA ALA A 451 -15.42 6.03 14.47
C ALA A 451 -16.60 6.02 15.44
N GLU A 452 -17.79 5.62 14.98
CA GLU A 452 -19.01 5.61 15.81
C GLU A 452 -18.85 4.77 17.07
N GLU A 453 -18.19 3.62 17.03
CA GLU A 453 -17.94 2.78 18.21
C GLU A 453 -17.13 3.52 19.28
N PHE A 454 -16.10 4.28 18.87
CA PHE A 454 -15.29 5.06 19.79
C PHE A 454 -16.02 6.29 20.31
N ALA A 455 -16.83 6.94 19.46
CA ALA A 455 -17.71 8.02 19.89
C ALA A 455 -18.69 7.56 20.97
N LEU A 456 -19.34 6.39 20.75
CA LEU A 456 -20.27 5.81 21.70
C LEU A 456 -19.61 5.47 23.04
N ASP A 457 -18.41 4.93 23.01
CA ASP A 457 -17.63 4.63 24.22
C ASP A 457 -17.35 5.91 25.05
N VAL A 458 -16.92 7.00 24.38
CA VAL A 458 -16.69 8.29 25.04
C VAL A 458 -18.00 8.92 25.58
N LEU A 459 -19.10 8.81 24.83
CA LEU A 459 -20.41 9.30 25.27
C LEU A 459 -20.92 8.54 26.51
N ASN A 460 -20.73 7.21 26.56
CA ASN A 460 -21.06 6.40 27.72
C ASN A 460 -20.17 6.72 28.93
N GLU A 461 -18.89 7.01 28.71
CA GLU A 461 -17.98 7.48 29.77
C GLU A 461 -18.47 8.80 30.38
N LEU A 462 -18.88 9.78 29.54
CA LEU A 462 -19.41 11.06 30.00
C LEU A 462 -20.77 10.91 30.71
N LEU A 463 -21.59 9.97 30.27
CA LEU A 463 -22.85 9.61 30.95
C LEU A 463 -22.56 9.04 32.35
N ALA A 464 -21.62 8.10 32.47
CA ALA A 464 -21.23 7.52 33.75
C ALA A 464 -20.61 8.56 34.72
N GLN A 465 -19.99 9.61 34.18
CA GLN A 465 -19.49 10.74 34.95
C GLN A 465 -20.54 11.82 35.28
N ASN A 466 -21.81 11.59 34.94
CA ASN A 466 -22.93 12.54 35.08
C ASN A 466 -22.68 13.89 34.36
N THR A 467 -21.78 13.92 33.38
CA THR A 467 -21.51 15.10 32.54
C THR A 467 -22.54 15.24 31.43
N LEU A 468 -23.13 14.14 31.01
CA LEU A 468 -24.25 14.05 30.08
C LEU A 468 -25.40 13.24 30.69
N CYS A 469 -26.61 13.46 30.19
CA CYS A 469 -27.81 12.70 30.51
C CYS A 469 -28.27 11.89 29.29
N LYS A 470 -29.07 10.85 29.51
CA LYS A 470 -29.68 10.10 28.43
C LYS A 470 -31.09 10.62 28.17
N LEU A 471 -31.39 10.94 26.91
CA LEU A 471 -32.72 11.29 26.44
C LEU A 471 -33.06 10.41 25.23
N GLU A 472 -33.92 9.42 25.40
CA GLU A 472 -34.21 8.39 24.40
C GLU A 472 -32.92 7.72 23.86
N SER A 473 -32.64 7.84 22.57
CA SER A 473 -31.44 7.32 21.91
C SER A 473 -30.25 8.31 21.93
N PHE A 474 -30.45 9.54 22.40
CA PHE A 474 -29.45 10.61 22.37
C PHE A 474 -28.81 10.86 23.74
N PHE A 475 -27.66 11.55 23.70
CA PHE A 475 -27.00 12.09 24.87
C PHE A 475 -27.15 13.61 24.87
N VAL A 476 -27.51 14.20 26.00
CA VAL A 476 -27.80 15.62 26.14
C VAL A 476 -27.08 16.24 27.32
N SER A 477 -26.93 17.55 27.31
CA SER A 477 -26.47 18.31 28.47
C SER A 477 -27.45 18.14 29.63
N PRO A 478 -27.02 18.09 30.91
CA PRO A 478 -27.92 18.17 32.06
C PRO A 478 -28.78 19.42 32.12
N LYS A 479 -28.36 20.49 31.42
CA LYS A 479 -29.09 21.78 31.29
C LYS A 479 -30.03 21.80 30.10
N ASN A 480 -30.24 20.67 29.41
CA ASN A 480 -31.09 20.61 28.23
C ASN A 480 -32.55 20.82 28.62
N SER A 481 -33.22 21.81 28.01
CA SER A 481 -34.62 22.18 28.27
C SER A 481 -35.63 21.20 27.68
N LEU A 482 -35.17 20.19 26.90
CA LEU A 482 -36.04 19.20 26.27
C LEU A 482 -36.44 18.05 27.21
N GLN A 483 -35.85 17.97 28.41
CA GLN A 483 -36.19 16.94 29.38
C GLN A 483 -37.64 17.03 29.86
N ASP A 484 -38.26 18.24 29.75
CA ASP A 484 -39.61 18.53 30.20
C ASP A 484 -40.66 18.70 29.07
N THR A 485 -40.27 18.47 27.78
CA THR A 485 -41.13 18.70 26.61
C THR A 485 -41.52 17.42 25.87
N LYS A 486 -42.53 17.54 24.97
CA LYS A 486 -42.92 16.47 24.01
C LYS A 486 -41.70 15.88 23.31
N GLY A 487 -41.68 14.57 23.12
CA GLY A 487 -40.57 13.74 22.67
C GLY A 487 -39.58 14.31 21.66
N VAL A 488 -38.38 13.73 21.60
CA VAL A 488 -37.27 14.16 20.75
C VAL A 488 -37.66 14.29 19.26
N GLU A 489 -38.56 13.44 18.80
CA GLU A 489 -39.00 13.43 17.40
C GLU A 489 -39.77 14.72 17.05
N ASP A 490 -40.67 15.20 17.94
CA ASP A 490 -41.44 16.39 17.73
C ASP A 490 -40.55 17.66 17.80
N TYR A 491 -39.53 17.65 18.64
CA TYR A 491 -38.53 18.73 18.66
C TYR A 491 -37.76 18.81 17.35
N LEU A 492 -37.24 17.68 16.85
CA LEU A 492 -36.53 17.61 15.58
C LEU A 492 -37.43 18.05 14.41
N TYR A 493 -38.66 17.57 14.42
CA TYR A 493 -39.67 17.94 13.43
C TYR A 493 -39.88 19.45 13.39
N THR A 494 -40.16 20.04 14.55
CA THR A 494 -40.43 21.50 14.67
C THR A 494 -39.18 22.32 14.29
N THR A 495 -38.01 21.91 14.74
CA THR A 495 -36.75 22.60 14.46
C THR A 495 -36.41 22.58 12.96
N ILE A 496 -36.50 21.43 12.32
CA ILE A 496 -36.23 21.28 10.88
C ILE A 496 -37.28 22.05 10.06
N TYR A 497 -38.57 21.89 10.38
CA TYR A 497 -39.63 22.56 9.65
C TYR A 497 -39.53 24.08 9.76
N ASN A 498 -39.36 24.63 10.96
CA ASN A 498 -39.24 26.07 11.18
C ASN A 498 -38.01 26.66 10.49
N THR A 499 -36.90 25.94 10.49
CA THR A 499 -35.68 26.41 9.80
C THR A 499 -35.90 26.47 8.29
N LEU A 500 -36.50 25.42 7.69
CA LEU A 500 -36.86 25.43 6.27
C LEU A 500 -37.88 26.52 5.94
N TYR A 501 -38.85 26.76 6.81
CA TYR A 501 -39.85 27.79 6.66
C TYR A 501 -39.21 29.20 6.63
N HIS A 502 -38.28 29.48 7.56
CA HIS A 502 -37.56 30.76 7.60
C HIS A 502 -36.60 30.99 6.43
N GLN A 503 -36.12 29.90 5.78
CA GLN A 503 -35.29 30.02 4.57
C GLN A 503 -36.09 30.45 3.33
N GLY A 504 -37.41 30.34 3.36
CA GLY A 504 -38.29 30.81 2.30
C GLY A 504 -38.00 30.18 0.94
N TYR A 505 -37.59 31.00 -0.02
CA TYR A 505 -37.29 30.57 -1.39
C TYR A 505 -35.83 30.13 -1.62
N GLU A 506 -34.97 30.15 -0.60
CA GLU A 506 -33.58 29.72 -0.69
C GLU A 506 -33.23 28.59 0.29
N PRO A 507 -34.01 27.50 0.30
CA PRO A 507 -33.72 26.40 1.24
C PRO A 507 -32.39 25.74 0.92
N ILE A 508 -31.57 25.51 1.95
CA ILE A 508 -30.32 24.79 1.82
C ILE A 508 -30.57 23.29 1.65
N ALA A 509 -29.57 22.58 1.09
CA ALA A 509 -29.65 21.14 0.92
C ALA A 509 -29.80 20.39 2.27
N PRO A 510 -30.56 19.27 2.36
CA PRO A 510 -30.87 18.59 3.62
C PRO A 510 -29.66 18.32 4.50
N TYR A 511 -28.57 17.78 3.94
CA TYR A 511 -27.38 17.46 4.73
C TYR A 511 -26.66 18.71 5.28
N ASN A 512 -26.68 19.83 4.55
CA ASN A 512 -26.15 21.10 5.05
C ASN A 512 -27.05 21.67 6.19
N LEU A 513 -28.35 21.43 6.10
CA LEU A 513 -29.30 21.80 7.15
C LEU A 513 -29.00 20.97 8.41
N TYR A 514 -28.86 19.66 8.30
CA TYR A 514 -28.53 18.80 9.43
C TYR A 514 -27.20 19.20 10.08
N ASP A 515 -26.18 19.47 9.25
CA ASP A 515 -24.88 19.93 9.76
C ASP A 515 -24.98 21.27 10.50
N SER A 516 -25.85 22.21 10.05
CA SER A 516 -26.04 23.50 10.70
C SER A 516 -26.83 23.44 12.02
N LEU A 517 -27.69 22.42 12.14
CA LEU A 517 -28.53 22.19 13.31
C LEU A 517 -27.96 21.18 14.29
N ASP A 518 -26.78 20.64 14.02
CA ASP A 518 -26.15 19.56 14.79
C ASP A 518 -27.04 18.31 14.92
N ILE A 519 -27.67 17.93 13.80
CA ILE A 519 -28.52 16.74 13.69
C ILE A 519 -27.78 15.66 12.88
N ASP A 520 -27.81 14.43 13.33
CA ASP A 520 -27.26 13.32 12.55
C ASP A 520 -28.13 13.00 11.31
N ARG A 521 -27.50 12.49 10.24
CA ARG A 521 -28.18 12.28 8.95
C ARG A 521 -29.37 11.32 9.06
N LYS A 522 -29.23 10.26 9.84
CA LYS A 522 -30.28 9.25 9.97
C LYS A 522 -31.56 9.85 10.60
N SER A 523 -31.39 10.61 11.68
CA SER A 523 -32.48 11.30 12.34
C SER A 523 -33.10 12.37 11.45
N GLY A 524 -32.25 13.18 10.78
CA GLY A 524 -32.71 14.18 9.83
C GLY A 524 -33.50 13.59 8.66
N ASP A 525 -33.00 12.51 8.04
CA ASP A 525 -33.69 11.83 6.92
C ASP A 525 -35.05 11.25 7.35
N THR A 526 -35.16 10.75 8.59
CA THR A 526 -36.42 10.26 9.13
C THR A 526 -37.46 11.37 9.21
N ILE A 527 -37.07 12.53 9.74
CA ILE A 527 -37.95 13.71 9.84
C ILE A 527 -38.31 14.26 8.45
N PHE A 528 -37.37 14.35 7.53
CA PHE A 528 -37.64 14.76 6.15
C PHE A 528 -38.64 13.85 5.45
N LYS A 529 -38.55 12.54 5.64
CA LYS A 529 -39.55 11.59 5.12
C LYS A 529 -40.92 11.86 5.71
N ARG A 530 -41.03 12.09 7.02
CA ARG A 530 -42.29 12.42 7.71
C ARG A 530 -42.89 13.73 7.17
N LEU A 531 -42.11 14.81 7.12
CA LEU A 531 -42.55 16.12 6.58
C LEU A 531 -42.98 16.01 5.12
N THR A 532 -42.33 15.19 4.32
CA THR A 532 -42.70 14.95 2.90
C THR A 532 -44.00 14.15 2.79
N SER A 533 -44.15 13.08 3.59
CA SER A 533 -45.38 12.25 3.62
C SER A 533 -46.61 13.05 4.07
N GLU A 534 -46.43 14.00 5.02
CA GLU A 534 -47.47 14.93 5.48
C GLU A 534 -47.68 16.10 4.52
N LYS A 535 -46.96 16.16 3.40
CA LYS A 535 -47.01 17.24 2.40
C LYS A 535 -46.71 18.63 2.96
N LYS A 536 -45.98 18.70 4.08
CA LYS A 536 -45.50 19.96 4.69
C LYS A 536 -44.34 20.57 3.92
N ILE A 537 -43.50 19.68 3.36
CA ILE A 537 -42.43 20.06 2.44
C ILE A 537 -42.56 19.24 1.12
N LEU A 538 -42.11 19.83 0.04
CA LEU A 538 -42.16 19.25 -1.29
C LEU A 538 -40.73 19.15 -1.86
N ARG A 539 -40.43 18.01 -2.47
CA ARG A 539 -39.14 17.76 -3.10
C ARG A 539 -39.20 18.26 -4.56
N LEU A 540 -38.39 19.23 -4.90
CA LEU A 540 -38.24 19.74 -6.26
C LEU A 540 -37.10 19.10 -7.05
N SER A 541 -36.03 18.75 -6.33
CA SER A 541 -34.88 18.04 -6.90
C SER A 541 -34.20 17.15 -5.86
N HIS A 542 -33.14 16.44 -6.25
CA HIS A 542 -32.36 15.61 -5.31
C HIS A 542 -31.84 16.39 -4.07
N LYS A 543 -31.60 17.69 -4.20
CA LYS A 543 -30.98 18.54 -3.17
C LYS A 543 -31.85 19.70 -2.73
N LEU A 544 -33.06 19.85 -3.27
CA LEU A 544 -33.93 20.99 -2.98
C LEU A 544 -35.30 20.51 -2.49
N PHE A 545 -35.63 20.94 -1.26
CA PHE A 545 -36.93 20.76 -0.61
C PHE A 545 -37.42 22.12 -0.16
N ILE A 546 -38.69 22.42 -0.34
CA ILE A 546 -39.29 23.69 0.03
C ILE A 546 -40.59 23.46 0.81
N CYS A 547 -40.93 24.36 1.72
CA CYS A 547 -42.20 24.31 2.42
C CYS A 547 -43.35 24.49 1.45
N ALA A 548 -44.42 23.72 1.62
CA ALA A 548 -45.58 23.73 0.73
C ALA A 548 -46.22 25.12 0.59
N GLU A 549 -46.31 25.85 1.69
CA GLU A 549 -46.86 27.24 1.70
C GLU A 549 -46.05 28.20 0.84
N HIS A 550 -44.70 28.12 0.92
CA HIS A 550 -43.84 28.96 0.08
C HIS A 550 -43.92 28.56 -1.39
N LEU A 551 -43.97 27.26 -1.69
CA LEU A 551 -44.13 26.84 -3.06
C LEU A 551 -45.45 27.30 -3.67
N THR A 552 -46.57 27.23 -2.93
CA THR A 552 -47.87 27.68 -3.40
C THR A 552 -47.80 29.18 -3.76
N LYS A 553 -47.31 30.01 -2.85
CA LYS A 553 -47.13 31.45 -3.10
C LYS A 553 -46.21 31.73 -4.30
N LEU A 554 -45.17 30.96 -4.44
CA LEU A 554 -44.23 31.08 -5.55
C LEU A 554 -44.88 30.73 -6.89
N LEU A 555 -45.65 29.66 -6.94
CA LEU A 555 -46.38 29.25 -8.14
C LEU A 555 -47.47 30.26 -8.54
N GLU A 556 -48.15 30.88 -7.56
CA GLU A 556 -49.08 31.97 -7.78
C GLU A 556 -48.35 33.18 -8.41
N LEU A 557 -47.24 33.61 -7.82
CA LEU A 557 -46.40 34.68 -8.36
C LEU A 557 -45.93 34.38 -9.80
N MET A 558 -45.42 33.17 -10.04
CA MET A 558 -44.97 32.77 -11.38
C MET A 558 -46.08 32.84 -12.43
N ARG A 559 -47.30 32.42 -12.07
CA ARG A 559 -48.48 32.50 -12.94
C ARG A 559 -48.94 33.94 -13.15
N GLU A 560 -48.87 34.81 -12.13
CA GLU A 560 -49.15 36.22 -12.26
C GLU A 560 -48.19 36.95 -13.21
N ILE A 561 -46.90 36.61 -13.16
CA ILE A 561 -45.89 37.14 -14.10
C ILE A 561 -46.24 36.74 -15.53
N ILE A 562 -46.57 35.47 -15.77
CA ILE A 562 -46.99 35.00 -17.10
C ILE A 562 -48.24 35.77 -17.58
N LYS A 563 -49.23 35.99 -16.72
CA LYS A 563 -50.43 36.76 -17.07
C LYS A 563 -50.14 38.22 -17.44
N LYS A 564 -49.21 38.86 -16.74
CA LYS A 564 -48.88 40.29 -16.92
C LYS A 564 -47.90 40.52 -18.08
N GLU A 565 -46.88 39.68 -18.21
CA GLU A 565 -45.76 39.87 -19.14
C GLU A 565 -45.85 38.96 -20.38
N GLY A 566 -46.81 38.02 -20.41
CA GLY A 566 -47.01 37.08 -21.48
C GLY A 566 -46.13 35.83 -21.43
N TYR A 567 -45.02 35.85 -20.66
CA TYR A 567 -44.11 34.72 -20.49
C TYR A 567 -43.33 34.82 -19.18
N LEU A 568 -42.68 33.70 -18.79
CA LEU A 568 -41.74 33.61 -17.69
C LEU A 568 -40.47 32.93 -18.14
N ASP A 569 -39.32 33.60 -18.03
CA ASP A 569 -38.00 33.02 -18.25
C ASP A 569 -37.08 33.32 -17.06
N ILE A 570 -35.81 32.87 -17.12
CA ILE A 570 -34.85 33.11 -16.02
C ILE A 570 -34.60 34.59 -15.81
N ASN A 571 -34.62 35.43 -16.86
CA ASN A 571 -34.25 36.83 -16.80
C ASN A 571 -35.33 37.66 -16.15
N ASN A 572 -36.59 37.56 -16.64
CA ASN A 572 -37.68 38.30 -16.02
C ASN A 572 -38.06 37.74 -14.64
N PHE A 573 -37.93 36.41 -14.40
CA PHE A 573 -38.12 35.83 -13.07
C PHE A 573 -37.13 36.40 -12.04
N LYS A 574 -35.86 36.60 -12.46
CA LYS A 574 -34.83 37.20 -11.61
C LYS A 574 -35.13 38.66 -11.22
N THR A 575 -35.85 39.42 -12.04
CA THR A 575 -36.22 40.80 -11.71
C THR A 575 -37.29 40.88 -10.61
N HIS A 576 -38.18 39.87 -10.53
CA HIS A 576 -39.22 39.77 -9.50
C HIS A 576 -38.69 39.12 -8.20
N LEU A 577 -37.75 38.14 -8.33
CA LEU A 577 -37.16 37.46 -7.20
C LEU A 577 -35.64 37.40 -7.39
N ASN A 578 -34.90 38.14 -6.57
CA ASN A 578 -33.44 38.21 -6.62
C ASN A 578 -32.81 36.92 -6.03
N LEU A 579 -33.07 35.78 -6.68
CA LEU A 579 -32.56 34.48 -6.30
C LEU A 579 -31.36 34.06 -7.17
N SER A 580 -30.54 33.15 -6.67
CA SER A 580 -29.49 32.57 -7.48
C SER A 580 -30.06 31.73 -8.63
N ARG A 581 -29.34 31.67 -9.75
CA ARG A 581 -29.77 30.95 -10.98
C ARG A 581 -30.17 29.49 -10.71
N LYS A 582 -29.54 28.86 -9.74
CA LYS A 582 -29.83 27.46 -9.34
C LYS A 582 -31.30 27.32 -8.86
N TYR A 583 -31.77 28.22 -8.02
CA TYR A 583 -33.13 28.17 -7.50
C TYR A 583 -34.15 28.52 -8.60
N LEU A 584 -33.87 29.58 -9.37
CA LEU A 584 -34.75 29.99 -10.48
C LEU A 584 -34.98 28.85 -11.48
N ILE A 585 -33.92 28.16 -11.90
CA ILE A 585 -34.04 27.02 -12.82
C ILE A 585 -34.91 25.91 -12.20
N THR A 586 -34.63 25.53 -10.94
CA THR A 586 -35.37 24.43 -10.30
C THR A 586 -36.87 24.75 -10.16
N TYR A 587 -37.21 26.00 -9.90
CA TYR A 587 -38.63 26.43 -9.83
C TYR A 587 -39.28 26.46 -11.19
N LEU A 588 -38.59 26.90 -12.24
CA LEU A 588 -39.08 26.89 -13.61
C LEU A 588 -39.28 25.45 -14.10
N ASP A 589 -38.33 24.56 -13.81
CA ASP A 589 -38.44 23.11 -14.15
C ASP A 589 -39.64 22.45 -13.43
N TYR A 590 -39.91 22.88 -12.18
CA TYR A 590 -41.08 22.39 -11.46
C TYR A 590 -42.39 22.94 -12.04
N LEU A 591 -42.41 24.19 -12.50
CA LEU A 591 -43.56 24.79 -13.18
C LEU A 591 -43.88 24.08 -14.50
N ASP A 592 -42.87 23.61 -15.21
CA ASP A 592 -43.04 22.84 -16.45
C ASP A 592 -43.79 21.50 -16.24
N SER A 593 -43.94 21.01 -15.02
CA SER A 593 -44.71 19.79 -14.69
C SER A 593 -46.24 20.00 -14.70
N PHE A 594 -46.73 21.23 -14.84
CA PHE A 594 -48.16 21.54 -14.83
C PHE A 594 -48.73 21.55 -16.24
N ASN A 595 -49.93 20.98 -16.42
CA ASN A 595 -50.56 20.82 -17.71
C ASN A 595 -51.00 22.15 -18.38
N ASP A 596 -51.16 23.23 -17.62
CA ASP A 596 -51.54 24.56 -18.06
C ASP A 596 -50.35 25.40 -18.54
N ILE A 597 -49.15 24.87 -18.46
CA ILE A 597 -47.92 25.58 -18.83
C ILE A 597 -47.23 24.85 -20.01
N GLU A 598 -46.71 25.65 -20.94
CA GLU A 598 -45.86 25.18 -22.04
C GLU A 598 -44.49 25.90 -21.98
N ASN A 599 -43.47 25.17 -22.32
CA ASN A 599 -42.10 25.71 -22.37
C ASN A 599 -41.70 25.88 -23.84
N ASP A 600 -41.80 27.09 -24.35
CA ASP A 600 -41.38 27.49 -25.68
C ASP A 600 -39.98 28.11 -25.62
N ASN A 601 -38.96 27.35 -26.00
CA ASN A 601 -37.56 27.80 -26.09
C ASN A 601 -37.03 28.48 -24.82
N GLY A 602 -37.41 27.99 -23.62
CA GLY A 602 -37.02 28.52 -22.33
C GLY A 602 -37.97 29.57 -21.76
N ARG A 603 -39.01 29.93 -22.48
CA ARG A 603 -40.11 30.82 -22.01
C ARG A 603 -41.32 29.98 -21.64
N ARG A 604 -41.82 30.14 -20.43
CA ARG A 604 -43.03 29.46 -19.94
C ARG A 604 -44.22 30.35 -20.24
N ILE A 605 -45.21 29.82 -20.93
CA ILE A 605 -46.43 30.51 -21.30
C ILE A 605 -47.62 29.64 -20.89
N PHE A 606 -48.83 30.24 -20.79
CA PHE A 606 -50.05 29.45 -20.69
C PHE A 606 -50.40 28.80 -22.03
N LYS A 607 -50.88 27.56 -21.97
CA LYS A 607 -51.42 26.86 -23.14
C LYS A 607 -52.72 27.46 -23.58
#